data_61e3cf98599a21b2e89169eef0832484
#
_entry.id   61e3cf98599a21b2e89169eef0832484
#
_cell.length_a   1.000
_cell.length_b   1.000
_cell.length_c   1.000
_cell.angle_alpha   90.00
_cell.angle_beta   90.00
_cell.angle_gamma   90.00
#
_symmetry.space_group_name_H-M   'P 1'
#
loop_
_entity.id
_entity.type
_entity.pdbx_description
1 polymer ?
#
loop_
_entity_poly.entity_id
_entity_poly.type
_entity_poly.pdbx_seq_one_letter_code
_entity_poly.pdbx_strand_id
1 'polypeptide(L)' 'MIGKYDVTYITGGCKDGKDGNKYYNISVMQDEEVLKMPCTAEAFDFLKDKKFKDVIIAVNLGEYAGDKNYRCVGAVLGNK' A
#
# COMPACT_ATOMS: atom_id res chain seq x y z
N MET A 1 2.85 15.01 0.15
CA MET A 1 2.26 14.90 1.50
C MET A 1 2.16 13.44 1.89
N ILE A 2 2.58 13.10 3.10
CA ILE A 2 2.52 11.74 3.60
C ILE A 2 1.51 11.65 4.72
N GLY A 3 0.55 10.75 4.58
CA GLY A 3 -0.44 10.48 5.61
C GLY A 3 -0.27 9.07 6.16
N LYS A 4 -0.64 8.87 7.41
CA LYS A 4 -0.61 7.53 8.03
C LYS A 4 -2.03 7.08 8.29
N TYR A 5 -2.31 5.82 7.99
CA TYR A 5 -3.66 5.28 8.10
C TYR A 5 -3.64 3.91 8.74
N ASP A 6 -4.58 3.69 9.68
CA ASP A 6 -4.81 2.37 10.27
C ASP A 6 -5.70 1.58 9.33
N VAL A 7 -5.21 0.46 8.85
CA VAL A 7 -5.95 -0.38 7.91
C VAL A 7 -5.71 -1.85 8.23
N THR A 8 -6.56 -2.70 7.64
CA THR A 8 -6.34 -4.15 7.69
C THR A 8 -5.78 -4.57 6.34
N TYR A 9 -4.61 -5.18 6.36
CA TYR A 9 -4.00 -5.66 5.12
C TYR A 9 -4.71 -6.91 4.62
N ILE A 10 -5.10 -6.92 3.35
CA ILE A 10 -5.82 -8.06 2.76
C ILE A 10 -4.86 -8.90 1.94
N THR A 11 -4.32 -8.32 0.89
CA THR A 11 -3.43 -9.05 -0.01
C THR A 11 -2.58 -8.07 -0.81
N GLY A 12 -1.59 -8.62 -1.49
CA GLY A 12 -0.77 -7.82 -2.38
C GLY A 12 -0.31 -8.65 -3.57
N GLY A 13 0.19 -7.96 -4.57
CA GLY A 13 0.69 -8.63 -5.77
C GLY A 13 1.86 -7.89 -6.36
N CYS A 14 2.61 -8.61 -7.18
CA CYS A 14 3.75 -8.08 -7.91
C CYS A 14 3.55 -8.39 -9.39
N LYS A 15 3.79 -7.39 -10.22
CA LYS A 15 3.71 -7.54 -11.67
C LYS A 15 4.99 -7.07 -12.31
N ASP A 16 5.40 -7.76 -13.40
CA ASP A 16 6.53 -7.34 -14.19
C ASP A 16 6.06 -6.32 -15.22
N GLY A 17 6.75 -5.18 -15.27
CA GLY A 17 6.47 -4.16 -16.25
C GLY A 17 7.17 -4.43 -17.57
N LYS A 18 6.80 -3.66 -18.60
CA LYS A 18 7.36 -3.82 -19.94
C LYS A 18 8.84 -3.48 -20.03
N ASP A 19 9.31 -2.69 -19.08
CA ASP A 19 10.70 -2.21 -19.04
C ASP A 19 11.57 -3.05 -18.10
N GLY A 20 11.07 -4.18 -17.64
CA GLY A 20 11.78 -5.05 -16.71
C GLY A 20 11.66 -4.64 -15.25
N ASN A 21 10.98 -3.55 -14.96
CA ASN A 21 10.73 -3.11 -13.60
C ASN A 21 9.59 -3.89 -12.97
N LYS A 22 9.65 -4.08 -11.66
CA LYS A 22 8.58 -4.74 -10.93
C LYS A 22 7.69 -3.71 -10.27
N TYR A 23 6.39 -3.94 -10.38
CA TYR A 23 5.38 -3.07 -9.77
C TYR A 23 4.65 -3.85 -8.70
N TYR A 24 4.53 -3.25 -7.52
CA TYR A 24 3.89 -3.87 -6.36
C TYR A 24 2.59 -3.14 -6.05
N ASN A 25 1.57 -3.90 -5.71
CA ASN A 25 0.27 -3.35 -5.34
C ASN A 25 -0.21 -4.02 -4.07
N ILE A 26 -0.97 -3.29 -3.27
CA ILE A 26 -1.59 -3.84 -2.08
C ILE A 26 -3.07 -3.52 -2.06
N SER A 27 -3.83 -4.37 -1.38
CA SER A 27 -5.24 -4.14 -1.09
C SER A 27 -5.40 -4.11 0.42
N VAL A 28 -6.04 -3.07 0.92
CA VAL A 28 -6.26 -2.90 2.35
C VAL A 28 -7.71 -2.54 2.58
N MET A 29 -8.19 -2.78 3.80
CA MET A 29 -9.55 -2.45 4.19
C MET A 29 -9.54 -1.35 5.24
N GLN A 30 -10.32 -0.31 5.02
CA GLN A 30 -10.53 0.76 5.98
C GLN A 30 -12.01 1.09 6.00
N ASP A 31 -12.63 1.05 7.19
CA ASP A 31 -14.04 1.39 7.38
C ASP A 31 -14.97 0.70 6.38
N GLU A 32 -14.78 -0.61 6.22
CA GLU A 32 -15.57 -1.46 5.33
C GLU A 32 -15.33 -1.21 3.84
N GLU A 33 -14.37 -0.37 3.49
CA GLU A 33 -13.99 -0.14 2.11
C GLU A 33 -12.66 -0.82 1.80
N VAL A 34 -12.59 -1.43 0.62
CA VAL A 34 -11.35 -2.02 0.13
C VAL A 34 -10.66 -1.01 -0.79
N LEU A 35 -9.43 -0.69 -0.46
CA LEU A 35 -8.62 0.26 -1.22
C LEU A 35 -7.45 -0.48 -1.86
N LYS A 36 -7.21 -0.22 -3.13
CA LYS A 36 -6.06 -0.76 -3.85
C LYS A 36 -5.13 0.38 -4.20
N MET A 37 -3.84 0.16 -4.00
CA MET A 37 -2.86 1.19 -4.31
C MET A 37 -1.50 0.56 -4.64
N PRO A 38 -0.69 1.23 -5.46
CA PRO A 38 0.69 0.80 -5.63
C PRO A 38 1.48 1.00 -4.36
N CYS A 39 2.54 0.24 -4.19
CA CYS A 39 3.41 0.39 -3.03
C CYS A 39 4.86 0.19 -3.42
N THR A 40 5.76 0.58 -2.51
CA THR A 40 7.18 0.33 -2.69
C THR A 40 7.49 -1.13 -2.41
N ALA A 41 8.63 -1.59 -2.93
CA ALA A 41 9.08 -2.96 -2.68
C ALA A 41 9.27 -3.21 -1.18
N GLU A 42 9.78 -2.23 -0.45
CA GLU A 42 9.99 -2.34 0.99
C GLU A 42 8.67 -2.52 1.75
N ALA A 43 7.67 -1.72 1.40
CA ALA A 43 6.36 -1.83 2.03
C ALA A 43 5.72 -3.18 1.73
N PHE A 44 5.82 -3.62 0.48
CA PHE A 44 5.30 -4.91 0.07
C PHE A 44 5.97 -6.05 0.84
N ASP A 45 7.29 -6.00 0.97
CA ASP A 45 8.04 -7.03 1.66
C ASP A 45 7.66 -7.12 3.15
N PHE A 46 7.41 -5.99 3.78
CA PHE A 46 6.93 -5.96 5.15
C PHE A 46 5.53 -6.56 5.28
N LEU A 47 4.64 -6.25 4.34
CA LEU A 47 3.23 -6.64 4.43
C LEU A 47 2.94 -8.07 3.96
N LYS A 48 3.79 -8.66 3.17
CA LYS A 48 3.49 -9.95 2.50
C LYS A 48 3.10 -11.08 3.47
N ASP A 49 3.57 -11.03 4.71
CA ASP A 49 3.25 -12.04 5.73
C ASP A 49 2.30 -11.50 6.79
N LYS A 50 1.64 -10.39 6.53
CA LYS A 50 0.75 -9.71 7.48
C LYS A 50 -0.71 -9.73 7.03
N LYS A 51 -1.11 -10.74 6.25
CA LYS A 51 -2.49 -10.83 5.77
C LYS A 51 -3.49 -10.85 6.91
N PHE A 52 -4.53 -10.03 6.77
CA PHE A 52 -5.62 -9.89 7.72
C PHE A 52 -5.20 -9.34 9.09
N LYS A 53 -4.03 -8.73 9.15
CA LYS A 53 -3.56 -8.07 10.36
C LYS A 53 -3.74 -6.56 10.25
N ASP A 54 -3.92 -5.92 11.40
CA ASP A 54 -3.99 -4.47 11.46
C ASP A 54 -2.60 -3.90 11.31
N VAL A 55 -2.45 -2.97 10.39
CA VAL A 55 -1.19 -2.30 10.11
C VAL A 55 -1.41 -0.82 9.96
N ILE A 56 -0.36 -0.05 10.13
CA ILE A 56 -0.38 1.38 9.84
C ILE A 56 0.45 1.58 8.59
N ILE A 57 -0.15 2.10 7.55
CA ILE A 57 0.55 2.36 6.29
C ILE A 57 0.82 3.86 6.15
N ALA A 58 1.95 4.19 5.58
CA ALA A 58 2.29 5.55 5.19
C ALA A 58 1.99 5.69 3.71
N VAL A 59 1.11 6.62 3.36
CA VAL A 59 0.68 6.82 1.99
C VAL A 59 1.15 8.19 1.53
N ASN A 60 1.87 8.22 0.43
CA ASN A 60 2.28 9.46 -0.20
C ASN A 60 1.19 9.88 -1.18
N LEU A 61 0.62 11.06 -0.96
CA LEU A 61 -0.40 11.62 -1.83
C LEU A 61 0.29 12.58 -2.79
N GLY A 62 0.29 12.21 -4.07
CA GLY A 62 0.82 13.05 -5.12
C GLY A 62 -0.27 13.47 -6.08
N GLU A 63 0.00 14.53 -6.80
CA GLU A 63 -0.89 15.01 -7.86
C GLU A 63 -0.06 15.19 -9.11
N TYR A 64 -0.49 14.53 -10.18
CA TYR A 64 0.22 14.61 -11.44
C TYR A 64 -0.78 14.77 -12.57
N ALA A 65 -0.64 15.84 -13.35
CA ALA A 65 -1.52 16.15 -14.47
C ALA A 65 -3.01 16.16 -14.08
N GLY A 66 -3.32 16.61 -12.85
CA GLY A 66 -4.70 16.68 -12.38
C GLY A 66 -5.22 15.40 -11.76
N ASP A 67 -4.48 14.30 -11.88
CA ASP A 67 -4.87 13.03 -11.28
C ASP A 67 -4.22 12.86 -9.91
N LYS A 68 -5.01 12.38 -8.96
CA LYS A 68 -4.50 12.09 -7.63
C LYS A 68 -3.90 10.69 -7.62
N ASN A 69 -2.64 10.61 -7.21
CA ASN A 69 -1.92 9.35 -7.12
C ASN A 69 -1.64 9.02 -5.66
N TYR A 70 -1.97 7.82 -5.25
CA TYR A 70 -1.69 7.32 -3.91
C TYR A 70 -0.64 6.22 -4.04
N ARG A 71 0.35 6.26 -3.17
CA ARG A 71 1.35 5.19 -3.12
C ARG A 71 1.70 4.89 -1.69
N CYS A 72 1.64 3.63 -1.32
CA CYS A 72 2.09 3.21 0.00
C CYS A 72 3.62 3.18 0.00
N VAL A 73 4.23 4.00 0.86
CA VAL A 73 5.68 4.13 0.91
C VAL A 73 6.28 3.51 2.18
N GLY A 74 5.45 2.99 3.06
CA GLY A 74 5.93 2.32 4.26
C GLY A 74 4.78 1.69 5.02
N ALA A 75 5.12 0.79 5.93
CA ALA A 75 4.13 0.13 6.77
C ALA A 75 4.78 -0.32 8.07
N VAL A 76 4.01 -0.30 9.15
CA VAL A 76 4.42 -0.83 10.45
C VAL A 76 3.23 -1.56 11.07
N LEU A 77 3.50 -2.37 12.10
CA LEU A 77 2.43 -3.08 12.79
C LEU A 77 1.51 -2.10 13.51
N GLY A 78 0.22 -2.38 13.47
CA GLY A 78 -0.76 -1.59 14.21
C GLY A 78 -0.72 -1.90 15.69
N ASN A 79 -1.24 -0.97 16.47
CA ASN A 79 -1.25 -1.05 17.94
C ASN A 79 -2.54 -1.67 18.46
N LYS A 80 -2.80 -2.90 18.12
CA LYS A 80 -3.97 -3.60 18.66
C LYS A 80 -3.64 -4.99 19.08
#